data_48e2ba46c21fd7ef12503188fe29167c
#
_entry.id   48e2ba46c21fd7ef12503188fe29167c
#
_cell.length_a   1.000
_cell.length_b   1.000
_cell.length_c   1.000
_cell.angle_alpha   90.00
_cell.angle_beta   90.00
_cell.angle_gamma   90.00
#
_symmetry.space_group_name_H-M   'P 1'
#
loop_
_entity.id
_entity.type
_entity.pdbx_description
1 polymer ?
#
loop_
_entity_poly.entity_id
_entity_poly.type
_entity_poly.pdbx_seq_one_letter_code
_entity_poly.pdbx_strand_id
1 'polypeptide(L)'
;MVHGLKGRHRDFWVATKSFTHRQVPPVRTHVEFRSDAFPAQPGEDEQINPGRWGKVLAEYLRSALTQRGLPGGEPFAEDWGWCIPLENEKFPLWVGCGNYEDYPDGFLCFIEPSKPVVRKLFSKIDTTRRVEQVASALESALLAHGGVRELRWWSEH
;
A
#
# COMPACT_ATOMS: atom_id res chain seq x y z
N MET A 1 10.90 -48.25 65.03
CA MET A 1 10.29 -48.58 63.75
C MET A 1 9.25 -47.53 63.46
N VAL A 2 9.58 -46.60 62.63
CA VAL A 2 8.61 -45.61 62.16
C VAL A 2 8.90 -45.31 60.71
N HIS A 3 7.95 -45.62 59.84
CA HIS A 3 8.04 -45.36 58.40
C HIS A 3 7.60 -43.93 58.09
N GLY A 4 8.54 -43.17 57.53
CA GLY A 4 8.24 -41.80 57.00
C GLY A 4 7.54 -41.85 55.65
N LEU A 5 6.43 -41.19 55.60
CA LEU A 5 5.73 -40.92 54.35
C LEU A 5 6.27 -39.61 53.73
N LYS A 6 6.97 -39.77 52.63
CA LYS A 6 7.40 -38.64 51.77
C LYS A 6 6.21 -38.10 51.00
N GLY A 7 5.79 -36.86 51.29
CA GLY A 7 4.86 -36.09 50.47
C GLY A 7 5.50 -35.71 49.13
N ARG A 8 4.86 -36.10 48.04
CA ARG A 8 5.22 -35.63 46.72
C ARG A 8 4.59 -34.26 46.50
N HIS A 9 5.43 -33.22 46.45
CA HIS A 9 5.04 -31.94 45.87
C HIS A 9 4.80 -32.16 44.39
N ARG A 10 3.57 -31.99 43.95
CA ARG A 10 3.22 -31.81 42.53
C ARG A 10 3.49 -30.35 42.20
N ASP A 11 4.58 -30.09 41.52
CA ASP A 11 4.83 -28.81 40.90
C ASP A 11 3.81 -28.59 39.82
N PHE A 12 2.84 -27.71 40.13
CA PHE A 12 1.89 -27.20 39.15
C PHE A 12 2.61 -26.19 38.27
N TRP A 13 3.11 -26.65 37.12
CA TRP A 13 3.58 -25.77 36.08
C TRP A 13 2.36 -25.04 35.51
N VAL A 14 2.14 -23.82 35.98
CA VAL A 14 1.26 -22.88 35.30
C VAL A 14 1.99 -22.43 34.04
N ALA A 15 1.68 -23.05 32.94
CA ALA A 15 2.08 -22.54 31.61
C ALA A 15 1.42 -21.20 31.43
N THR A 16 2.11 -20.12 31.76
CA THR A 16 1.78 -18.79 31.32
C THR A 16 1.88 -18.81 29.80
N LYS A 17 0.74 -18.93 29.14
CA LYS A 17 0.66 -18.66 27.71
C LYS A 17 1.04 -17.18 27.53
N SER A 18 2.28 -16.95 27.18
CA SER A 18 2.70 -15.67 26.63
C SER A 18 1.86 -15.45 25.36
N PHE A 19 0.85 -14.62 25.48
CA PHE A 19 0.21 -14.02 24.32
C PHE A 19 1.27 -13.13 23.69
N THR A 20 2.04 -13.69 22.78
CA THR A 20 2.82 -12.87 21.86
C THR A 20 1.78 -12.05 21.10
N HIS A 21 1.70 -10.77 21.42
CA HIS A 21 1.00 -9.80 20.61
C HIS A 21 1.67 -9.91 19.24
N ARG A 22 1.01 -10.62 18.31
CA ARG A 22 1.43 -10.64 16.92
C ARG A 22 1.18 -9.21 16.44
N GLN A 23 2.23 -8.39 16.44
CA GLN A 23 2.17 -7.06 15.86
C GLN A 23 1.78 -7.25 14.40
N VAL A 24 0.60 -6.72 14.05
CA VAL A 24 0.18 -6.65 12.66
C VAL A 24 1.20 -5.74 11.96
N PRO A 25 1.87 -6.22 10.90
CA PRO A 25 2.83 -5.37 10.21
C PRO A 25 2.13 -4.10 9.71
N PRO A 26 2.82 -2.96 9.70
CA PRO A 26 2.24 -1.71 9.22
C PRO A 26 1.79 -1.88 7.76
N VAL A 27 0.64 -1.29 7.43
CA VAL A 27 0.07 -1.34 6.08
C VAL A 27 0.96 -0.57 5.13
N ARG A 28 1.31 -1.19 4.02
CA ARG A 28 2.12 -0.58 2.97
C ARG A 28 1.30 0.45 2.21
N THR A 29 1.75 1.68 2.20
CA THR A 29 1.02 2.80 1.58
C THR A 29 1.78 3.48 0.44
N HIS A 30 3.10 3.39 0.44
CA HIS A 30 3.96 4.04 -0.53
C HIS A 30 4.93 3.04 -1.15
N VAL A 31 5.16 3.16 -2.44
CA VAL A 31 6.16 2.39 -3.17
C VAL A 31 6.93 3.28 -4.13
N GLU A 32 8.24 3.22 -4.05
CA GLU A 32 9.12 3.80 -5.06
C GLU A 32 9.79 2.71 -5.88
N PHE A 33 10.11 3.03 -7.11
CA PHE A 33 10.80 2.13 -8.04
C PHE A 33 11.43 2.92 -9.17
N ARG A 34 12.24 2.24 -9.99
CA ARG A 34 12.86 2.80 -11.18
C ARG A 34 12.38 2.06 -12.43
N SER A 35 12.17 2.80 -13.50
CA SER A 35 11.74 2.23 -14.78
C SER A 35 11.95 3.21 -15.93
N ASP A 36 12.36 2.70 -17.08
CA ASP A 36 12.40 3.44 -18.35
C ASP A 36 11.14 3.27 -19.18
N ALA A 37 10.15 2.52 -18.67
CA ALA A 37 8.95 2.15 -19.43
C ALA A 37 7.83 3.19 -19.41
N PHE A 38 7.94 4.23 -18.58
CA PHE A 38 6.88 5.22 -18.37
C PHE A 38 7.37 6.64 -18.68
N PRO A 39 7.66 6.94 -19.95
CA PRO A 39 8.17 8.26 -20.33
C PRO A 39 7.11 9.35 -20.20
N ALA A 40 7.56 10.60 -20.03
CA ALA A 40 6.68 11.76 -20.14
C ALA A 40 6.05 11.84 -21.52
N GLN A 41 4.79 12.26 -21.58
CA GLN A 41 4.08 12.51 -22.84
C GLN A 41 4.14 13.99 -23.23
N PRO A 42 4.12 14.30 -24.53
CA PRO A 42 4.05 15.70 -24.98
C PRO A 42 2.84 16.42 -24.39
N GLY A 43 3.05 17.62 -23.84
CA GLY A 43 2.01 18.44 -23.23
C GLY A 43 1.51 17.97 -21.86
N GLU A 44 2.11 16.95 -21.29
CA GLU A 44 1.74 16.45 -19.96
C GLU A 44 2.07 17.48 -18.87
N ASP A 45 3.19 18.14 -18.97
CA ASP A 45 3.64 19.21 -18.07
C ASP A 45 2.77 20.49 -18.12
N GLU A 46 1.92 20.64 -19.12
CA GLU A 46 0.89 21.67 -19.17
C GLU A 46 -0.33 21.35 -18.32
N GLN A 47 -0.55 20.07 -18.02
CA GLN A 47 -1.69 19.57 -17.24
C GLN A 47 -1.35 19.48 -15.74
N ILE A 48 -0.09 19.34 -15.42
CA ILE A 48 0.45 19.26 -14.06
C ILE A 48 1.61 20.25 -13.92
N ASN A 49 2.30 20.27 -12.79
CA ASN A 49 3.45 21.15 -12.64
C ASN A 49 4.60 20.81 -13.61
N PRO A 50 5.35 21.80 -14.10
CA PRO A 50 6.50 21.56 -14.95
C PRO A 50 7.50 20.56 -14.36
N GLY A 51 8.00 19.65 -15.20
CA GLY A 51 8.91 18.58 -14.76
C GLY A 51 8.22 17.39 -14.09
N ARG A 52 6.90 17.38 -14.04
CA ARG A 52 6.11 16.26 -13.52
C ARG A 52 5.51 15.45 -14.66
N TRP A 53 5.51 14.13 -14.50
CA TRP A 53 4.83 13.20 -15.40
C TRP A 53 4.46 11.92 -14.68
N GLY A 54 3.64 11.10 -15.29
CA GLY A 54 3.17 9.83 -14.75
C GLY A 54 1.95 9.28 -15.46
N LYS A 55 1.51 9.91 -16.55
CA LYS A 55 0.29 9.52 -17.28
C LYS A 55 0.38 8.10 -17.82
N VAL A 56 1.49 7.73 -18.46
CA VAL A 56 1.68 6.39 -19.00
C VAL A 56 1.64 5.34 -17.87
N LEU A 57 2.26 5.64 -16.72
CA LEU A 57 2.20 4.80 -15.55
C LEU A 57 0.76 4.69 -15.01
N ALA A 58 0.05 5.81 -14.90
CA ALA A 58 -1.33 5.84 -14.40
C ALA A 58 -2.27 5.00 -15.27
N GLU A 59 -2.17 5.09 -16.57
CA GLU A 59 -2.98 4.33 -17.53
C GLU A 59 -2.67 2.82 -17.42
N TYR A 60 -1.40 2.46 -17.31
CA TYR A 60 -0.98 1.08 -17.09
C TYR A 60 -1.56 0.53 -15.78
N LEU A 61 -1.39 1.26 -14.68
CA LEU A 61 -1.86 0.84 -13.36
C LEU A 61 -3.38 0.73 -13.29
N ARG A 62 -4.11 1.67 -13.87
CA ARG A 62 -5.57 1.58 -13.95
C ARG A 62 -6.02 0.29 -14.60
N SER A 63 -5.46 -0.05 -15.76
CA SER A 63 -5.76 -1.29 -16.46
C SER A 63 -5.37 -2.53 -15.65
N ALA A 64 -4.16 -2.54 -15.11
CA ALA A 64 -3.62 -3.66 -14.34
C ALA A 64 -4.37 -3.92 -13.03
N LEU A 65 -4.80 -2.86 -12.34
CA LEU A 65 -5.61 -2.95 -11.11
C LEU A 65 -7.03 -3.45 -11.43
N THR A 66 -7.63 -2.96 -12.52
CA THR A 66 -8.95 -3.44 -12.98
C THR A 66 -8.93 -4.94 -13.26
N GLN A 67 -7.90 -5.44 -13.93
CA GLN A 67 -7.72 -6.88 -14.19
C GLN A 67 -7.58 -7.71 -12.90
N ARG A 68 -7.15 -7.08 -11.81
CA ARG A 68 -6.98 -7.70 -10.48
C ARG A 68 -8.17 -7.50 -9.55
N GLY A 69 -9.32 -7.12 -10.09
CA GLY A 69 -10.56 -6.97 -9.32
C GLY A 69 -10.67 -5.64 -8.55
N LEU A 70 -9.87 -4.66 -8.92
CA LEU A 70 -9.89 -3.30 -8.36
C LEU A 70 -10.23 -2.29 -9.48
N PRO A 71 -11.50 -2.24 -9.91
CA PRO A 71 -11.90 -1.33 -10.98
C PRO A 71 -11.77 0.13 -10.53
N GLY A 72 -11.36 0.97 -11.46
CA GLY A 72 -11.18 2.40 -11.22
C GLY A 72 -11.67 3.26 -12.38
N GLY A 73 -11.85 4.53 -12.08
CA GLY A 73 -12.19 5.57 -13.07
C GLY A 73 -10.97 5.99 -13.90
N GLU A 74 -11.21 6.92 -14.82
CA GLU A 74 -10.14 7.49 -15.62
C GLU A 74 -9.14 8.25 -14.73
N PRO A 75 -7.83 8.06 -14.94
CA PRO A 75 -6.83 8.87 -14.28
C PRO A 75 -7.00 10.35 -14.60
N PHE A 76 -6.81 11.21 -13.63
CA PHE A 76 -6.86 12.66 -13.80
C PHE A 76 -5.63 13.33 -13.21
N ALA A 77 -5.31 14.50 -13.74
CA ALA A 77 -4.14 15.27 -13.35
C ALA A 77 -4.37 16.01 -12.04
N GLU A 78 -3.33 16.00 -11.20
CA GLU A 78 -3.17 16.82 -10.01
C GLU A 78 -1.83 17.56 -10.10
N ASP A 79 -1.60 18.56 -9.28
CA ASP A 79 -0.37 19.36 -9.34
C ASP A 79 0.92 18.54 -9.20
N TRP A 80 0.85 17.46 -8.45
CA TRP A 80 1.98 16.57 -8.14
C TRP A 80 2.13 15.37 -9.09
N GLY A 81 1.13 15.06 -9.91
CA GLY A 81 1.12 13.87 -10.76
C GLY A 81 -0.28 13.45 -11.17
N TRP A 82 -0.54 12.16 -11.15
CA TRP A 82 -1.79 11.57 -11.63
C TRP A 82 -2.49 10.80 -10.51
N CYS A 83 -3.80 10.96 -10.44
CA CYS A 83 -4.68 10.27 -9.51
C CYS A 83 -5.52 9.23 -10.24
N ILE A 84 -5.54 8.01 -9.72
CA ILE A 84 -6.35 6.89 -10.21
C ILE A 84 -7.43 6.63 -9.15
N PRO A 85 -8.68 7.08 -9.35
CA PRO A 85 -9.75 6.78 -8.41
C PRO A 85 -10.13 5.30 -8.49
N LEU A 86 -10.32 4.65 -7.34
CA LEU A 86 -10.74 3.26 -7.26
C LEU A 86 -12.15 3.18 -6.68
N GLU A 87 -12.94 2.22 -7.15
CA GLU A 87 -14.27 1.97 -6.61
C GLU A 87 -14.16 1.45 -5.17
N ASN A 88 -14.84 2.14 -4.25
CA ASN A 88 -14.96 1.73 -2.87
C ASN A 88 -16.17 2.41 -2.20
N GLU A 89 -17.02 1.64 -1.54
CA GLU A 89 -18.27 2.14 -0.99
C GLU A 89 -18.10 2.88 0.35
N LYS A 90 -17.13 2.46 1.14
CA LYS A 90 -17.02 2.90 2.55
C LYS A 90 -16.29 4.23 2.71
N PHE A 91 -15.31 4.50 1.87
CA PHE A 91 -14.48 5.71 1.90
C PHE A 91 -13.87 5.98 0.53
N PRO A 92 -13.49 7.23 0.21
CA PRO A 92 -12.72 7.54 -0.99
C PRO A 92 -11.41 6.75 -1.00
N LEU A 93 -11.13 6.07 -2.11
CA LEU A 93 -9.94 5.24 -2.29
C LEU A 93 -9.31 5.58 -3.64
N TRP A 94 -8.01 5.83 -3.66
CA TRP A 94 -7.30 6.16 -4.88
C TRP A 94 -5.82 5.87 -4.79
N VAL A 95 -5.18 5.78 -5.93
CA VAL A 95 -3.73 5.64 -6.07
C VAL A 95 -3.20 6.89 -6.75
N GLY A 96 -2.22 7.53 -6.14
CA GLY A 96 -1.45 8.60 -6.75
C GLY A 96 -0.17 8.04 -7.37
N CYS A 97 0.25 8.58 -8.50
CA CYS A 97 1.52 8.22 -9.11
C CYS A 97 2.15 9.39 -9.88
N GLY A 98 3.46 9.39 -9.92
CA GLY A 98 4.23 10.38 -10.66
C GLY A 98 5.71 10.08 -10.61
N ASN A 99 6.48 10.85 -11.40
CA ASN A 99 7.92 10.77 -11.32
C ASN A 99 8.43 11.27 -9.97
N TYR A 100 9.56 10.72 -9.55
CA TYR A 100 10.22 11.05 -8.30
C TYR A 100 11.54 11.76 -8.57
N GLU A 101 11.77 12.89 -7.89
CA GLU A 101 12.81 13.85 -8.26
C GLU A 101 14.25 13.36 -8.15
N ASP A 102 14.53 12.40 -7.30
CA ASP A 102 15.89 11.95 -7.00
C ASP A 102 16.56 11.20 -8.15
N TYR A 103 15.75 10.67 -9.08
CA TYR A 103 16.24 9.88 -10.22
C TYR A 103 15.48 10.21 -11.50
N PRO A 104 16.16 10.32 -12.66
CA PRO A 104 15.50 10.58 -13.94
C PRO A 104 14.48 9.51 -14.34
N ASP A 105 14.63 8.30 -13.84
CA ASP A 105 13.77 7.14 -14.08
C ASP A 105 13.05 6.67 -12.81
N GLY A 106 13.03 7.50 -11.78
CA GLY A 106 12.37 7.21 -10.51
C GLY A 106 10.88 7.55 -10.53
N PHE A 107 10.09 6.68 -9.90
CA PHE A 107 8.64 6.84 -9.73
C PHE A 107 8.22 6.56 -8.30
N LEU A 108 7.16 7.24 -7.89
CA LEU A 108 6.48 7.04 -6.62
C LEU A 108 5.02 6.74 -6.90
N CYS A 109 4.49 5.69 -6.26
CA CYS A 109 3.05 5.47 -6.14
C CYS A 109 2.67 5.46 -4.66
N PHE A 110 1.50 5.99 -4.35
CA PHE A 110 0.98 5.98 -2.99
C PHE A 110 -0.53 5.73 -2.98
N ILE A 111 -1.01 5.15 -1.89
CA ILE A 111 -2.39 4.75 -1.71
C ILE A 111 -3.03 5.65 -0.67
N GLU A 112 -4.15 6.24 -1.01
CA GLU A 112 -4.95 7.02 -0.08
C GLU A 112 -6.35 6.40 0.14
N PRO A 113 -6.81 6.33 1.40
CA PRO A 113 -6.21 6.94 2.59
C PRO A 113 -5.00 6.15 3.12
N SER A 114 -3.94 6.85 3.49
CA SER A 114 -2.75 6.26 4.11
C SER A 114 -2.96 5.94 5.59
N LYS A 115 -3.93 6.59 6.23
CA LYS A 115 -4.27 6.36 7.64
C LYS A 115 -5.06 5.07 7.83
N PRO A 116 -4.77 4.29 8.88
CA PRO A 116 -5.43 3.01 9.13
C PRO A 116 -6.91 3.15 9.51
N VAL A 117 -7.33 4.35 9.90
CA VAL A 117 -8.73 4.66 10.24
C VAL A 117 -9.12 6.01 9.66
N VAL A 118 -10.26 6.05 9.00
CA VAL A 118 -10.92 7.29 8.58
C VAL A 118 -12.22 7.49 9.33
N ARG A 119 -12.64 8.75 9.48
CA ARG A 119 -13.92 9.09 10.10
C ARG A 119 -14.93 9.47 9.04
N LYS A 120 -16.12 8.91 9.14
CA LYS A 120 -17.27 9.28 8.33
C LYS A 120 -18.45 9.53 9.28
N LEU A 121 -18.88 10.81 9.37
CA LEU A 121 -19.87 11.23 10.35
C LEU A 121 -19.46 10.84 11.79
N PHE A 122 -20.19 9.96 12.43
CA PHE A 122 -19.93 9.49 13.81
C PHE A 122 -19.22 8.13 13.86
N SER A 123 -18.86 7.56 12.69
CA SER A 123 -18.26 6.23 12.59
C SER A 123 -16.78 6.29 12.27
N LYS A 124 -16.03 5.39 12.87
CA LYS A 124 -14.65 5.09 12.49
C LYS A 124 -14.66 3.90 11.53
N ILE A 125 -13.98 4.03 10.41
CA ILE A 125 -13.88 3.00 9.39
C ILE A 125 -12.42 2.56 9.30
N ASP A 126 -12.18 1.26 9.51
CA ASP A 126 -10.87 0.65 9.29
C ASP A 126 -10.60 0.55 7.79
N THR A 127 -9.46 1.05 7.38
CA THR A 127 -9.02 1.08 5.98
C THR A 127 -7.99 0.01 5.65
N THR A 128 -7.38 -0.60 6.66
CA THR A 128 -6.16 -1.41 6.56
C THR A 128 -6.30 -2.57 5.58
N ARG A 129 -7.38 -3.32 5.67
CA ARG A 129 -7.64 -4.46 4.80
C ARG A 129 -7.74 -4.05 3.32
N ARG A 130 -8.48 -2.98 3.05
CA ARG A 130 -8.71 -2.52 1.67
C ARG A 130 -7.44 -1.91 1.08
N VAL A 131 -6.73 -1.12 1.85
CA VAL A 131 -5.45 -0.54 1.44
C VAL A 131 -4.41 -1.63 1.17
N GLU A 132 -4.30 -2.66 2.01
CA GLU A 132 -3.39 -3.79 1.75
C GLU A 132 -3.78 -4.61 0.51
N GLN A 133 -5.05 -4.75 0.20
CA GLN A 133 -5.49 -5.34 -1.07
C GLN A 133 -4.99 -4.54 -2.27
N VAL A 134 -5.07 -3.21 -2.19
CA VAL A 134 -4.55 -2.31 -3.24
C VAL A 134 -3.03 -2.42 -3.32
N ALA A 135 -2.32 -2.41 -2.19
CA ALA A 135 -0.86 -2.54 -2.15
C ALA A 135 -0.39 -3.86 -2.79
N SER A 136 -1.03 -4.96 -2.48
CA SER A 136 -0.70 -6.28 -3.05
C SER A 136 -0.97 -6.33 -4.56
N ALA A 137 -2.08 -5.77 -5.03
CA ALA A 137 -2.40 -5.70 -6.45
C ALA A 137 -1.43 -4.77 -7.20
N LEU A 138 -1.08 -3.64 -6.60
CA LEU A 138 -0.12 -2.68 -7.15
C LEU A 138 1.27 -3.31 -7.29
N GLU A 139 1.76 -4.00 -6.26
CA GLU A 139 3.02 -4.73 -6.30
C GLU A 139 3.02 -5.79 -7.41
N SER A 140 1.97 -6.59 -7.48
CA SER A 140 1.81 -7.60 -8.53
C SER A 140 1.81 -6.98 -9.93
N ALA A 141 1.13 -5.85 -10.12
CA ALA A 141 1.10 -5.12 -11.38
C ALA A 141 2.49 -4.59 -11.78
N LEU A 142 3.22 -4.01 -10.84
CA LEU A 142 4.56 -3.48 -11.07
C LEU A 142 5.56 -4.59 -11.40
N LEU A 143 5.55 -5.68 -10.65
CA LEU A 143 6.44 -6.84 -10.89
C LEU A 143 6.12 -7.54 -12.23
N ALA A 144 4.86 -7.60 -12.62
CA ALA A 144 4.44 -8.20 -13.89
C ALA A 144 4.88 -7.40 -15.12
N HIS A 145 5.16 -6.11 -14.98
CA HIS A 145 5.55 -5.25 -16.09
C HIS A 145 6.91 -5.62 -16.71
N GLY A 146 7.83 -6.18 -15.94
CA GLY A 146 9.15 -6.61 -16.41
C GLY A 146 10.19 -5.48 -16.59
N GLY A 147 9.76 -4.21 -16.67
CA GLY A 147 10.62 -3.04 -16.79
C GLY A 147 10.80 -2.25 -15.48
N VAL A 148 10.35 -2.80 -14.37
CA VAL A 148 10.41 -2.20 -13.04
C VAL A 148 11.55 -2.82 -12.25
N ARG A 149 12.35 -1.99 -11.59
CA ARG A 149 13.48 -2.38 -10.74
C ARG A 149 13.56 -1.56 -9.48
N GLU A 150 14.30 -2.05 -8.48
CA GLU A 150 14.57 -1.36 -7.21
C GLU A 150 13.28 -0.95 -6.47
N LEU A 151 12.31 -1.86 -6.40
CA LEU A 151 11.02 -1.63 -5.79
C LEU A 151 11.14 -1.64 -4.26
N ARG A 152 10.72 -0.53 -3.61
CA ARG A 152 10.79 -0.36 -2.17
C ARG A 152 9.49 0.19 -1.61
N TRP A 153 8.95 -0.52 -0.62
CA TRP A 153 7.73 -0.15 0.09
C TRP A 153 8.01 0.47 1.45
N TRP A 154 7.13 1.38 1.86
CA TRP A 154 7.03 1.85 3.24
C TRP A 154 5.62 2.23 3.62
N SER A 155 5.42 2.51 4.90
CA SER A 155 4.15 3.01 5.45
C SER A 155 4.33 4.44 5.90
N GLU A 156 3.37 5.28 5.58
CA GLU A 156 3.32 6.65 6.08
C GLU A 156 2.12 6.80 7.00
N HIS A 157 2.39 7.11 8.30
CA HIS A 157 1.36 7.40 9.31
C HIS A 157 1.82 8.51 10.24
#